data_92aace889924c20a4171f9d39cdaabeb
#
_entry.id   92aace889924c20a4171f9d39cdaabeb
#
_cell.length_a   1.000
_cell.length_b   1.000
_cell.length_c   1.000
_cell.angle_alpha   90.00
_cell.angle_beta   90.00
_cell.angle_gamma   90.00
#
_symmetry.space_group_name_H-M   'P 1'
#
loop_
_entity.id
_entity.type
_entity.pdbx_description
1 polymer ?
#
loop_
_entity_poly.entity_id
_entity_poly.type
_entity_poly.pdbx_seq_one_letter_code
_entity_poly.pdbx_strand_id
1 'polypeptide(L)'
;MRTWADALIALHLDANAWSFGFDNAKTRAGLCSFTTKRITVSRYLAATFDDDEIHQVLLHEVAHAMAGHRAGHGPSWRRIAASIGYEGSRTHTGSVADDLAPWVGSCPAGHPHYRYRKPSRALACGLCSRRFDAANIIEWRHREIDPARRRQAASRG
;
A
#
# COMPACT_ATOMS: atom_id res chain seq x y z
N MET A 1 8.13 -7.31 13.15
CA MET A 1 7.36 -6.17 12.63
C MET A 1 6.83 -5.24 13.73
N ARG A 2 5.95 -5.68 14.65
CA ARG A 2 5.42 -4.80 15.73
C ARG A 2 6.54 -4.16 16.54
N THR A 3 7.52 -4.93 16.99
CA THR A 3 8.69 -4.44 17.73
C THR A 3 9.45 -3.35 16.99
N TRP A 4 9.59 -3.45 15.66
CA TRP A 4 10.23 -2.42 14.85
C TRP A 4 9.38 -1.15 14.74
N ALA A 5 8.08 -1.30 14.54
CA ALA A 5 7.16 -0.18 14.48
C ALA A 5 7.12 0.59 15.80
N ASP A 6 7.04 -0.11 16.91
CA ASP A 6 7.05 0.49 18.25
C ASP A 6 8.40 1.18 18.52
N ALA A 7 9.53 0.59 18.10
CA ALA A 7 10.84 1.21 18.20
C ALA A 7 10.97 2.48 17.36
N LEU A 8 10.47 2.48 16.12
CA LEU A 8 10.48 3.66 15.25
C LEU A 8 9.57 4.77 15.79
N ILE A 9 8.42 4.42 16.36
CA ILE A 9 7.53 5.37 17.03
C ILE A 9 8.24 5.98 18.25
N ALA A 10 8.85 5.16 19.09
CA ALA A 10 9.57 5.65 20.27
C ALA A 10 10.78 6.55 19.92
N LEU A 11 11.44 6.28 18.80
CA LEU A 11 12.61 7.03 18.34
C LEU A 11 12.23 8.39 17.71
N HIS A 12 11.12 8.46 16.99
CA HIS A 12 10.81 9.59 16.12
C HIS A 12 9.52 10.33 16.47
N LEU A 13 8.67 9.77 17.31
CA LEU A 13 7.36 10.30 17.66
C LEU A 13 7.14 10.27 19.19
N ASP A 14 6.06 10.87 19.66
CA ASP A 14 5.62 10.69 21.04
C ASP A 14 4.94 9.32 21.20
N ALA A 15 5.63 8.39 21.83
CA ALA A 15 5.17 7.02 22.04
C ALA A 15 3.91 6.93 22.95
N ASN A 16 3.60 7.96 23.72
CA ASN A 16 2.36 8.01 24.51
C ASN A 16 1.16 8.44 23.66
N ALA A 17 1.41 9.15 22.57
CA ALA A 17 0.37 9.64 21.68
C ALA A 17 0.17 8.74 20.46
N TRP A 18 1.24 8.20 19.91
CA TRP A 18 1.21 7.39 18.69
C TRP A 18 1.21 5.89 18.96
N SER A 19 0.50 5.14 18.14
CA SER A 19 0.42 3.68 18.25
C SER A 19 0.57 3.01 16.89
N PHE A 20 0.97 1.74 16.89
CA PHE A 20 1.03 0.90 15.70
C PHE A 20 -0.13 -0.11 15.68
N GLY A 21 -0.55 -0.51 14.46
CA GLY A 21 -1.49 -1.60 14.25
C GLY A 21 -1.49 -2.14 12.83
N PHE A 22 -2.21 -3.22 12.64
CA PHE A 22 -2.50 -3.74 11.30
C PHE A 22 -3.88 -3.30 10.84
N ASP A 23 -4.03 -3.15 9.52
CA ASP A 23 -5.32 -2.94 8.89
C ASP A 23 -5.60 -3.95 7.77
N ASN A 24 -6.79 -3.89 7.19
CA ASN A 24 -7.23 -4.79 6.12
C ASN A 24 -7.18 -4.14 4.74
N ALA A 25 -6.37 -3.10 4.55
CA ALA A 25 -6.23 -2.46 3.25
C ALA A 25 -5.65 -3.44 2.23
N LYS A 26 -6.19 -3.40 1.00
CA LYS A 26 -5.80 -4.29 -0.09
C LYS A 26 -5.03 -3.58 -1.19
N THR A 27 -5.02 -2.24 -1.13
CA THR A 27 -4.48 -1.39 -2.21
C THR A 27 -3.46 -0.35 -1.71
N ARG A 28 -3.16 -0.31 -0.42
CA ARG A 28 -2.10 0.52 0.17
C ARG A 28 -1.30 -0.29 1.19
N ALA A 29 -0.03 -0.02 1.27
CA ALA A 29 0.89 -0.73 2.16
C ALA A 29 0.75 -0.28 3.60
N GLY A 30 0.68 1.02 3.83
CA GLY A 30 0.56 1.63 5.13
C GLY A 30 -0.44 2.80 5.16
N LEU A 31 -0.65 3.34 6.35
CA LEU A 31 -1.43 4.55 6.58
C LEU A 31 -0.95 5.25 7.85
N CYS A 32 -0.70 6.54 7.75
CA CYS A 32 -0.56 7.44 8.89
C CYS A 32 -1.90 8.16 9.14
N SER A 33 -2.58 7.83 10.24
CA SER A 33 -3.81 8.50 10.67
C SER A 33 -3.49 9.58 11.70
N PHE A 34 -3.63 10.82 11.33
CA PHE A 34 -3.43 11.96 12.26
C PHE A 34 -4.55 12.11 13.28
N THR A 35 -5.77 11.74 12.91
CA THR A 35 -6.94 11.80 13.79
C THR A 35 -6.82 10.84 14.95
N THR A 36 -6.39 9.61 14.69
CA THR A 36 -6.26 8.57 15.71
C THR A 36 -4.83 8.42 16.22
N LYS A 37 -3.89 9.22 15.74
CA LYS A 37 -2.45 9.11 16.05
C LYS A 37 -1.96 7.68 15.89
N ARG A 38 -2.24 7.08 14.75
CA ARG A 38 -1.96 5.67 14.51
C ARG A 38 -1.29 5.45 13.16
N ILE A 39 -0.24 4.65 13.17
CA ILE A 39 0.40 4.11 11.98
C ILE A 39 -0.10 2.68 11.79
N THR A 40 -0.55 2.34 10.58
CA THR A 40 -0.94 0.98 10.25
C THR A 40 -0.20 0.46 9.03
N VAL A 41 0.00 -0.86 9.00
CA VAL A 41 0.47 -1.60 7.82
C VAL A 41 -0.60 -2.62 7.45
N SER A 42 -0.82 -2.79 6.15
CA SER A 42 -1.74 -3.81 5.67
C SER A 42 -1.26 -5.20 6.05
N ARG A 43 -2.11 -6.00 6.72
CA ARG A 43 -1.79 -7.40 7.03
C ARG A 43 -1.57 -8.25 5.79
N TYR A 44 -2.24 -7.92 4.68
CA TYR A 44 -2.07 -8.64 3.41
C TYR A 44 -0.69 -8.39 2.81
N LEU A 45 -0.20 -7.15 2.91
CA LEU A 45 1.10 -6.75 2.43
C LEU A 45 2.21 -7.24 3.34
N ALA A 46 2.01 -7.12 4.64
CA ALA A 46 2.93 -7.66 5.64
C ALA A 46 3.19 -9.17 5.49
N ALA A 47 2.27 -9.91 4.88
CA ALA A 47 2.42 -11.34 4.63
C ALA A 47 3.24 -11.69 3.38
N THR A 48 3.52 -10.72 2.52
CA THR A 48 4.16 -10.94 1.22
C THR A 48 5.44 -10.13 1.03
N PHE A 49 5.60 -9.04 1.76
CA PHE A 49 6.81 -8.21 1.77
C PHE A 49 7.90 -8.88 2.60
N ASP A 50 9.13 -8.70 2.18
CA ASP A 50 10.29 -9.00 3.01
C ASP A 50 10.45 -7.95 4.14
N ASP A 51 11.41 -8.20 5.00
CA ASP A 51 11.66 -7.35 6.17
C ASP A 51 12.10 -5.94 5.79
N ASP A 52 12.87 -5.79 4.72
CA ASP A 52 13.34 -4.49 4.23
C ASP A 52 12.18 -3.68 3.64
N GLU A 53 11.33 -4.32 2.83
CA GLU A 53 10.14 -3.67 2.28
C GLU A 53 9.19 -3.19 3.38
N ILE A 54 8.97 -4.01 4.40
CA ILE A 54 8.15 -3.64 5.57
C ILE A 54 8.78 -2.45 6.32
N HIS A 55 10.09 -2.48 6.51
CA HIS A 55 10.81 -1.39 7.17
C HIS A 55 10.65 -0.08 6.40
N GLN A 56 10.78 -0.13 5.08
CA GLN A 56 10.57 1.03 4.22
C GLN A 56 9.12 1.56 4.29
N VAL A 57 8.11 0.69 4.36
CA VAL A 57 6.72 1.13 4.59
C VAL A 57 6.57 1.84 5.93
N LEU A 58 7.14 1.30 7.00
CA LEU A 58 7.10 1.93 8.32
C LEU A 58 7.78 3.30 8.33
N LEU A 59 8.96 3.43 7.74
CA LEU A 59 9.67 4.71 7.60
C LEU A 59 8.84 5.72 6.82
N HIS A 60 8.16 5.31 5.75
CA HIS A 60 7.26 6.16 4.97
C HIS A 60 6.14 6.76 5.83
N GLU A 61 5.46 5.94 6.62
CA GLU A 61 4.34 6.37 7.47
C GLU A 61 4.82 7.20 8.67
N VAL A 62 5.98 6.86 9.25
CA VAL A 62 6.62 7.67 10.30
C VAL A 62 7.01 9.04 9.76
N ALA A 63 7.56 9.11 8.54
CA ALA A 63 7.88 10.39 7.90
C ALA A 63 6.64 11.27 7.71
N HIS A 64 5.46 10.68 7.39
CA HIS A 64 4.21 11.42 7.36
C HIS A 64 3.84 11.98 8.73
N ALA A 65 3.93 11.16 9.78
CA ALA A 65 3.62 11.59 11.15
C ALA A 65 4.52 12.76 11.60
N MET A 66 5.83 12.71 11.28
CA MET A 66 6.79 13.76 11.58
C MET A 66 6.57 15.04 10.75
N ALA A 67 6.28 14.89 9.46
CA ALA A 67 6.10 16.01 8.54
C ALA A 67 4.80 16.79 8.77
N GLY A 68 3.80 16.11 9.35
CA GLY A 68 2.49 16.67 9.63
C GLY A 68 1.50 16.54 8.47
N HIS A 69 0.22 16.62 8.82
CA HIS A 69 -0.94 16.36 7.96
C HIS A 69 -0.92 17.11 6.60
N ARG A 70 -0.38 18.33 6.57
CA ARG A 70 -0.41 19.17 5.35
C ARG A 70 0.79 18.95 4.41
N ALA A 71 1.80 18.22 4.84
CA ALA A 71 3.03 18.08 4.06
C ALA A 71 2.89 17.22 2.80
N GLY A 72 1.96 16.25 2.82
CA GLY A 72 1.85 15.24 1.76
C GLY A 72 3.22 14.60 1.50
N HIS A 73 3.58 14.37 0.24
CA HIS A 73 4.95 13.98 -0.17
C HIS A 73 5.78 15.19 -0.67
N GLY A 74 5.52 16.37 -0.12
CA GLY A 74 6.21 17.59 -0.46
C GLY A 74 7.67 17.63 0.01
N PRO A 75 8.37 18.79 -0.17
CA PRO A 75 9.79 18.91 0.17
C PRO A 75 10.10 18.62 1.64
N SER A 76 9.21 19.01 2.55
CA SER A 76 9.36 18.74 3.99
C SER A 76 9.35 17.25 4.29
N TRP A 77 8.34 16.51 3.76
CA TRP A 77 8.25 15.08 3.91
C TRP A 77 9.49 14.36 3.34
N ARG A 78 9.93 14.72 2.11
CA ARG A 78 11.10 14.08 1.47
C ARG A 78 12.37 14.22 2.29
N ARG A 79 12.59 15.41 2.88
CA ARG A 79 13.76 15.68 3.71
C ARG A 79 13.73 14.84 4.99
N ILE A 80 12.57 14.76 5.63
CA ILE A 80 12.36 13.93 6.82
C ILE A 80 12.52 12.46 6.48
N ALA A 81 11.84 11.98 5.42
CA ALA A 81 11.93 10.59 4.99
C ALA A 81 13.39 10.16 4.74
N ALA A 82 14.16 10.97 4.00
CA ALA A 82 15.58 10.72 3.78
C ALA A 82 16.39 10.72 5.08
N SER A 83 16.11 11.64 6.02
CA SER A 83 16.85 11.74 7.29
C SER A 83 16.64 10.54 8.23
N ILE A 84 15.54 9.80 8.07
CA ILE A 84 15.26 8.59 8.85
C ILE A 84 15.57 7.29 8.09
N GLY A 85 16.21 7.38 6.92
CA GLY A 85 16.66 6.21 6.14
C GLY A 85 15.62 5.65 5.16
N TYR A 86 14.60 6.42 4.78
CA TYR A 86 13.69 6.02 3.71
C TYR A 86 14.35 6.18 2.35
N GLU A 87 14.49 5.08 1.61
CA GLU A 87 15.12 5.01 0.29
C GLU A 87 14.11 4.74 -0.84
N GLY A 88 12.85 4.48 -0.49
CA GLY A 88 11.82 4.07 -1.43
C GLY A 88 11.32 5.19 -2.34
N SER A 89 10.63 4.81 -3.42
CA SER A 89 9.84 5.73 -4.24
C SER A 89 8.57 6.18 -3.52
N ARG A 90 7.95 7.29 -3.97
CA ARG A 90 6.77 7.90 -3.33
C ARG A 90 5.58 6.98 -3.10
N THR A 91 5.52 5.88 -3.83
CA THR A 91 4.43 4.92 -3.79
C THR A 91 5.01 3.52 -3.74
N HIS A 92 4.76 2.80 -2.65
CA HIS A 92 4.80 1.35 -2.69
C HIS A 92 3.57 0.89 -3.49
N THR A 93 3.64 0.98 -4.81
CA THR A 93 2.73 0.30 -5.71
C THR A 93 3.15 -1.17 -5.78
N GLY A 94 3.07 -1.84 -4.62
CA GLY A 94 3.32 -3.26 -4.59
C GLY A 94 2.23 -3.99 -5.37
N SER A 95 2.65 -4.86 -6.25
CA SER A 95 1.83 -5.90 -6.92
C SER A 95 1.13 -6.86 -5.93
N VAL A 96 1.20 -6.59 -4.68
CA VAL A 96 1.00 -7.47 -3.54
C VAL A 96 -0.43 -7.92 -3.34
N ALA A 97 -1.34 -7.08 -3.70
CA ALA A 97 -2.73 -7.42 -3.64
C ALA A 97 -3.24 -8.01 -4.96
N ASP A 98 -2.42 -8.02 -5.99
CA ASP A 98 -2.81 -8.49 -7.32
C ASP A 98 -3.16 -9.97 -7.30
N ASP A 99 -2.43 -10.77 -6.51
CA ASP A 99 -2.72 -12.19 -6.33
C ASP A 99 -4.03 -12.47 -5.58
N LEU A 100 -4.48 -11.54 -4.76
CA LEU A 100 -5.74 -11.63 -4.01
C LEU A 100 -6.89 -10.87 -4.68
N ALA A 101 -6.66 -10.24 -5.84
CA ALA A 101 -7.70 -9.53 -6.56
C ALA A 101 -8.63 -10.52 -7.28
N PRO A 102 -9.94 -10.53 -6.99
CA PRO A 102 -10.88 -11.44 -7.65
C PRO A 102 -11.18 -11.05 -9.09
N TRP A 103 -10.89 -9.81 -9.49
CA TRP A 103 -11.07 -9.33 -10.85
C TRP A 103 -9.72 -9.06 -11.48
N VAL A 104 -9.43 -9.82 -12.52
CA VAL A 104 -8.20 -9.69 -13.32
C VAL A 104 -8.63 -9.25 -14.72
N GLY A 105 -7.97 -8.22 -15.21
CA GLY A 105 -8.21 -7.70 -16.55
C GLY A 105 -6.93 -7.61 -17.35
N SER A 106 -7.06 -7.60 -18.67
CA SER A 106 -5.96 -7.30 -19.57
C SER A 106 -6.44 -6.37 -20.69
N CYS A 107 -5.59 -5.46 -21.11
CA CYS A 107 -5.84 -4.65 -22.31
C CYS A 107 -5.32 -5.39 -23.57
N PRO A 108 -5.66 -4.93 -24.80
CA PRO A 108 -5.15 -5.55 -26.03
C PRO A 108 -3.62 -5.57 -26.15
N ALA A 109 -2.91 -4.65 -25.49
CA ALA A 109 -1.45 -4.65 -25.41
C ALA A 109 -0.89 -5.61 -24.34
N GLY A 110 -1.73 -6.38 -23.65
CA GLY A 110 -1.32 -7.38 -22.67
C GLY A 110 -1.00 -6.84 -21.28
N HIS A 111 -1.17 -5.55 -20.99
CA HIS A 111 -0.93 -5.04 -19.64
C HIS A 111 -1.95 -5.61 -18.66
N PRO A 112 -1.50 -6.22 -17.52
CA PRO A 112 -2.39 -6.77 -16.52
C PRO A 112 -2.99 -5.66 -15.65
N HIS A 113 -4.23 -5.88 -15.20
CA HIS A 113 -4.95 -5.00 -14.31
C HIS A 113 -5.68 -5.81 -13.24
N TYR A 114 -5.77 -5.27 -12.02
CA TYR A 114 -6.31 -5.98 -10.86
C TYR A 114 -7.32 -5.11 -10.12
N ARG A 115 -8.46 -5.71 -9.70
CA ARG A 115 -9.52 -5.03 -8.97
C ARG A 115 -10.15 -5.94 -7.92
N TYR A 116 -10.50 -5.36 -6.77
CA TYR A 116 -11.20 -6.07 -5.68
C TYR A 116 -12.72 -6.03 -5.80
N ARG A 117 -13.22 -5.14 -6.65
CA ARG A 117 -14.66 -5.03 -6.96
C ARG A 117 -14.83 -5.09 -8.47
N LYS A 118 -15.97 -5.66 -8.90
CA LYS A 118 -16.35 -5.66 -10.31
C LYS A 118 -16.38 -4.23 -10.83
N PRO A 119 -15.67 -3.90 -11.91
CA PRO A 119 -15.81 -2.61 -12.55
C PRO A 119 -17.26 -2.39 -13.02
N SER A 120 -17.83 -1.24 -12.67
CA SER A 120 -19.21 -0.88 -13.04
C SER A 120 -19.31 -0.16 -14.39
N ARG A 121 -18.18 0.17 -14.99
CA ARG A 121 -18.06 0.85 -16.29
C ARG A 121 -16.84 0.33 -17.05
N ALA A 122 -16.82 0.57 -18.36
CA ALA A 122 -15.63 0.32 -19.17
C ALA A 122 -14.45 1.15 -18.67
N LEU A 123 -13.30 0.51 -18.52
CA LEU A 123 -12.03 1.14 -18.13
C LEU A 123 -11.02 0.92 -19.24
N ALA A 124 -10.29 1.96 -19.59
CA ALA A 124 -9.18 1.89 -20.53
C ALA A 124 -7.84 1.83 -19.81
N CYS A 125 -6.86 1.22 -20.45
CA CYS A 125 -5.52 1.05 -19.90
C CYS A 125 -4.76 2.39 -19.85
N GLY A 126 -4.43 2.84 -18.63
CA GLY A 126 -3.66 4.08 -18.43
C GLY A 126 -2.18 3.98 -18.80
N LEU A 127 -1.66 2.75 -18.99
CA LEU A 127 -0.30 2.54 -19.49
C LEU A 127 -0.23 2.73 -21.02
N CYS A 128 -1.32 2.41 -21.74
CA CYS A 128 -1.40 2.60 -23.19
C CYS A 128 -1.70 4.06 -23.56
N SER A 129 -2.56 4.73 -22.78
CA SER A 129 -2.96 6.11 -23.07
C SER A 129 -3.31 6.83 -21.76
N ARG A 130 -2.89 8.10 -21.65
CA ARG A 130 -3.25 8.97 -20.51
C ARG A 130 -4.71 9.42 -20.54
N ARG A 131 -5.38 9.36 -21.70
CA ARG A 131 -6.79 9.67 -21.86
C ARG A 131 -7.56 8.37 -22.10
N PHE A 132 -8.86 8.39 -21.82
CA PHE A 132 -9.73 7.26 -22.17
C PHE A 132 -9.66 7.01 -23.68
N ASP A 133 -9.37 5.75 -24.03
CA ASP A 133 -9.27 5.30 -25.41
C ASP A 133 -9.96 3.95 -25.52
N ALA A 134 -10.99 3.88 -26.35
CA ALA A 134 -11.78 2.68 -26.55
C ALA A 134 -10.97 1.51 -27.14
N ALA A 135 -9.89 1.79 -27.88
CA ALA A 135 -9.00 0.78 -28.41
C ALA A 135 -8.19 0.05 -27.31
N ASN A 136 -8.11 0.64 -26.11
CA ASN A 136 -7.37 0.11 -24.98
C ASN A 136 -8.29 -0.31 -23.81
N ILE A 137 -9.55 -0.65 -24.08
CA ILE A 137 -10.48 -1.14 -23.07
C ILE A 137 -9.94 -2.42 -22.45
N ILE A 138 -10.05 -2.49 -21.12
CA ILE A 138 -9.61 -3.64 -20.32
C ILE A 138 -10.75 -4.66 -20.27
N GLU A 139 -10.46 -5.88 -20.71
CA GLU A 139 -11.35 -7.01 -20.56
C GLU A 139 -11.18 -7.63 -19.18
N TRP A 140 -12.27 -7.76 -18.41
CA TRP A 140 -12.25 -8.23 -17.03
C TRP A 140 -12.84 -9.63 -16.91
N ARG A 141 -12.11 -10.49 -16.18
CA ARG A 141 -12.58 -11.82 -15.78
C ARG A 141 -12.55 -11.97 -14.26
N HIS A 142 -13.52 -12.69 -13.72
CA HIS A 142 -13.49 -13.10 -12.31
C HIS A 142 -12.62 -14.36 -12.19
N ARG A 143 -11.78 -14.38 -11.14
CA ARG A 143 -11.05 -15.59 -10.75
C ARG A 143 -11.41 -15.97 -9.32
N GLU A 144 -11.55 -17.26 -9.07
CA GLU A 144 -11.64 -17.75 -7.71
C GLU A 144 -10.28 -17.65 -7.04
N ILE A 145 -10.29 -17.13 -5.82
CA ILE A 145 -9.07 -17.02 -5.00
C ILE A 145 -9.12 -18.18 -4.01
N ASP A 146 -8.07 -18.99 -4.01
CA ASP A 146 -7.92 -20.10 -3.07
C ASP A 146 -8.15 -19.62 -1.62
N PRO A 147 -9.12 -20.20 -0.90
CA PRO A 147 -9.39 -19.87 0.50
C PRO A 147 -8.17 -20.06 1.42
N ALA A 148 -7.25 -20.97 1.08
CA ALA A 148 -6.02 -21.19 1.84
C ALA A 148 -5.07 -19.98 1.74
N ARG A 149 -4.92 -19.39 0.56
CA ARG A 149 -4.13 -18.15 0.38
C ARG A 149 -4.72 -16.96 1.14
N ARG A 150 -6.06 -16.84 1.18
CA ARG A 150 -6.73 -15.82 2.00
C ARG A 150 -6.46 -16.00 3.49
N ARG A 151 -6.45 -17.25 3.98
CA ARG A 151 -6.17 -17.56 5.39
C ARG A 151 -4.71 -17.32 5.75
N GLN A 152 -3.76 -17.71 4.90
CA GLN A 152 -2.33 -17.44 5.11
C GLN A 152 -2.03 -15.95 5.20
N ALA A 153 -2.61 -15.13 4.34
CA ALA A 153 -2.49 -13.68 4.41
C ALA A 153 -3.13 -13.08 5.68
N ALA A 154 -4.13 -13.74 6.27
CA ALA A 154 -4.79 -13.29 7.49
C ALA A 154 -4.09 -13.76 8.79
N SER A 155 -3.36 -14.88 8.75
CA SER A 155 -2.75 -15.51 9.95
C SER A 155 -1.33 -15.03 10.25
N ARG A 156 -0.67 -14.32 9.35
CA ARG A 156 0.70 -13.78 9.53
C ARG A 156 0.72 -12.33 10.07
N GLY A 157 -0.44 -11.78 10.44
CA GLY A 157 -0.56 -10.44 11.01
C GLY A 157 -0.60 -10.39 12.53
#